data_1774d38e7a4ccc006ac9de72f5f15ac0
#
_entry.id   1774d38e7a4ccc006ac9de72f5f15ac0
#
_cell.length_a   1.000
_cell.length_b   1.000
_cell.length_c   1.000
_cell.angle_alpha   90.00
_cell.angle_beta   90.00
_cell.angle_gamma   90.00
#
_symmetry.space_group_name_H-M   'P 1'
#
loop_
_entity.id
_entity.type
_entity.pdbx_description
1 polymer ?
#
loop_
_entity_poly.entity_id
_entity_poly.type
_entity_poly.pdbx_seq_one_letter_code
_entity_poly.pdbx_strand_id
1 'polypeptide(L)'
;LALIVSNNVTTRDRADKQAVAIIDKARTDAQAEAAKVKAQAEAEIANLSHKAREVLRQQVAALAVAGAERILGREIDASRHRELLDQLAREI
;
A
#
# COMPACT_ATOMS: atom_id res chain seq x y z
N LEU A 1 -2.64 -47.69 -40.46
CA LEU A 1 -2.81 -46.25 -40.79
C LEU A 1 -3.90 -45.62 -39.95
N ALA A 2 -5.09 -46.24 -39.86
CA ALA A 2 -6.19 -45.70 -39.06
C ALA A 2 -5.85 -45.58 -37.57
N LEU A 3 -5.12 -46.56 -37.01
CA LEU A 3 -4.67 -46.50 -35.59
C LEU A 3 -3.65 -45.39 -35.33
N ILE A 4 -2.75 -45.15 -36.29
CA ILE A 4 -1.75 -44.11 -36.18
C ILE A 4 -2.42 -42.73 -36.25
N VAL A 5 -3.36 -42.54 -37.16
CA VAL A 5 -4.11 -41.28 -37.29
C VAL A 5 -4.96 -41.04 -36.03
N SER A 6 -5.63 -42.07 -35.52
CA SER A 6 -6.42 -42.00 -34.29
C SER A 6 -5.55 -41.63 -33.07
N ASN A 7 -4.37 -42.23 -32.95
CA ASN A 7 -3.41 -41.89 -31.89
C ASN A 7 -2.93 -40.46 -31.98
N ASN A 8 -2.63 -39.94 -33.17
CA ASN A 8 -2.19 -38.60 -33.38
C ASN A 8 -3.28 -37.58 -33.02
N VAL A 9 -4.53 -37.87 -33.40
CA VAL A 9 -5.67 -37.00 -33.02
C VAL A 9 -5.87 -36.99 -31.51
N THR A 10 -5.79 -38.12 -30.85
CA THR A 10 -5.89 -38.21 -29.38
C THR A 10 -4.76 -37.46 -28.68
N THR A 11 -3.53 -37.58 -29.19
CA THR A 11 -2.37 -36.90 -28.66
C THR A 11 -2.51 -35.39 -28.80
N ARG A 12 -3.00 -34.89 -29.94
CA ARG A 12 -3.29 -33.48 -30.18
C ARG A 12 -4.38 -32.97 -29.24
N ASP A 13 -5.46 -33.74 -29.09
CA ASP A 13 -6.56 -33.34 -28.18
C ASP A 13 -6.08 -33.22 -26.74
N ARG A 14 -5.25 -34.13 -26.27
CA ARG A 14 -4.63 -34.07 -24.95
C ARG A 14 -3.71 -32.86 -24.82
N ALA A 15 -2.90 -32.58 -25.83
CA ALA A 15 -2.00 -31.44 -25.85
C ALA A 15 -2.78 -30.11 -25.83
N ASP A 16 -3.85 -30.02 -26.59
CA ASP A 16 -4.73 -28.85 -26.61
C ASP A 16 -5.39 -28.61 -25.25
N LYS A 17 -5.89 -29.67 -24.63
CA LYS A 17 -6.48 -29.60 -23.29
C LYS A 17 -5.45 -29.18 -22.23
N GLN A 18 -4.24 -29.73 -22.32
CA GLN A 18 -3.14 -29.31 -21.42
C GLN A 18 -2.77 -27.88 -21.63
N ALA A 19 -2.68 -27.41 -22.87
CA ALA A 19 -2.36 -26.01 -23.17
C ALA A 19 -3.41 -25.07 -22.59
N VAL A 20 -4.70 -25.37 -22.73
CA VAL A 20 -5.79 -24.60 -22.14
C VAL A 20 -5.69 -24.59 -20.64
N ALA A 21 -5.43 -25.72 -20.00
CA ALA A 21 -5.29 -25.82 -18.55
C ALA A 21 -4.09 -25.00 -18.04
N ILE A 22 -2.97 -25.01 -18.75
CA ILE A 22 -1.78 -24.24 -18.42
C ILE A 22 -2.07 -22.73 -18.51
N ILE A 23 -2.73 -22.31 -19.59
CA ILE A 23 -3.10 -20.90 -19.79
C ILE A 23 -4.08 -20.45 -18.71
N ASP A 24 -5.09 -21.24 -18.42
CA ASP A 24 -6.08 -20.92 -17.38
C ASP A 24 -5.43 -20.81 -16.00
N LYS A 25 -4.54 -21.72 -15.67
CA LYS A 25 -3.78 -21.68 -14.42
C LYS A 25 -2.89 -20.43 -14.35
N ALA A 26 -2.16 -20.15 -15.42
CA ALA A 26 -1.29 -18.98 -15.49
C ALA A 26 -2.10 -17.68 -15.33
N ARG A 27 -3.28 -17.62 -15.94
CA ARG A 27 -4.16 -16.45 -15.80
C ARG A 27 -4.66 -16.29 -14.37
N THR A 28 -5.09 -17.38 -13.75
CA THR A 28 -5.54 -17.37 -12.36
C THR A 28 -4.42 -16.97 -11.41
N ASP A 29 -3.23 -17.53 -11.59
CA ASP A 29 -2.04 -17.19 -10.79
C ASP A 29 -1.65 -15.73 -10.97
N ALA A 30 -1.71 -15.21 -12.19
CA ALA A 30 -1.40 -13.81 -12.48
C ALA A 30 -2.41 -12.86 -11.82
N GLN A 31 -3.70 -13.21 -11.85
CA GLN A 31 -4.74 -12.42 -11.19
C GLN A 31 -4.56 -12.41 -9.68
N ALA A 32 -4.23 -13.55 -9.09
CA ALA A 32 -3.96 -13.65 -7.65
C ALA A 32 -2.74 -12.83 -7.25
N GLU A 33 -1.66 -12.91 -8.03
CA GLU A 33 -0.45 -12.11 -7.78
C GLU A 33 -0.72 -10.62 -7.94
N ALA A 34 -1.46 -10.22 -8.96
CA ALA A 34 -1.84 -8.82 -9.16
C ALA A 34 -2.66 -8.28 -7.97
N ALA A 35 -3.62 -9.06 -7.48
CA ALA A 35 -4.43 -8.69 -6.32
C ALA A 35 -3.57 -8.54 -5.05
N LYS A 36 -2.60 -9.44 -4.86
CA LYS A 36 -1.66 -9.39 -3.74
C LYS A 36 -0.78 -8.16 -3.80
N VAL A 37 -0.20 -7.86 -4.95
CA VAL A 37 0.64 -6.68 -5.16
C VAL A 37 -0.15 -5.40 -4.92
N LYS A 38 -1.37 -5.35 -5.43
CA LYS A 38 -2.27 -4.20 -5.21
C LYS A 38 -2.57 -3.99 -3.72
N ALA A 39 -2.90 -5.05 -2.99
CA ALA A 39 -3.17 -4.97 -1.57
C ALA A 39 -1.94 -4.52 -0.77
N GLN A 40 -0.76 -5.01 -1.12
CA GLN A 40 0.50 -4.59 -0.50
C GLN A 40 0.79 -3.11 -0.77
N ALA A 41 0.58 -2.66 -2.00
CA ALA A 41 0.78 -1.26 -2.37
C ALA A 41 -0.20 -0.34 -1.63
N GLU A 42 -1.46 -0.72 -1.51
CA GLU A 42 -2.46 0.04 -0.75
C GLU A 42 -2.09 0.14 0.74
N ALA A 43 -1.62 -0.95 1.34
CA ALA A 43 -1.16 -0.96 2.72
C ALA A 43 0.07 -0.07 2.92
N GLU A 44 1.01 -0.09 1.99
CA GLU A 44 2.20 0.75 2.04
C GLU A 44 1.84 2.24 1.91
N ILE A 45 0.93 2.59 1.00
CA ILE A 45 0.43 3.96 0.85
C ILE A 45 -0.23 4.44 2.14
N ALA A 46 -1.06 3.60 2.76
CA ALA A 46 -1.70 3.93 4.04
C ALA A 46 -0.67 4.20 5.15
N ASN A 47 0.38 3.38 5.23
CA ASN A 47 1.45 3.56 6.19
C ASN A 47 2.24 4.85 5.95
N LEU A 48 2.58 5.14 4.71
CA LEU A 48 3.30 6.36 4.33
C LEU A 48 2.46 7.61 4.63
N SER A 49 1.17 7.57 4.33
CA SER A 49 0.23 8.63 4.64
C SER A 49 0.14 8.90 6.15
N HIS A 50 0.05 7.83 6.95
CA HIS A 50 0.03 7.95 8.41
C HIS A 50 1.31 8.58 8.96
N LYS A 51 2.47 8.12 8.48
CA LYS A 51 3.77 8.68 8.88
C LYS A 51 3.91 10.14 8.49
N ALA A 52 3.49 10.50 7.29
CA ALA A 52 3.55 11.89 6.81
C ALA A 52 2.68 12.81 7.68
N ARG A 53 1.48 12.36 8.05
CA ARG A 53 0.61 13.12 8.96
C ARG A 53 1.23 13.31 10.33
N GLU A 54 1.86 12.27 10.87
CA GLU A 54 2.51 12.33 12.18
C GLU A 54 3.68 13.32 12.18
N VAL A 55 4.51 13.30 11.16
CA VAL A 55 5.60 14.26 10.99
C VAL A 55 5.05 15.70 10.87
N LEU A 56 3.99 15.88 10.09
CA LEU A 56 3.36 17.18 9.92
C LEU A 56 2.79 17.73 11.23
N ARG A 57 2.13 16.88 12.03
CA ARG A 57 1.64 17.27 13.36
C ARG A 57 2.75 17.77 14.26
N GLN A 58 3.88 17.07 14.28
CA GLN A 58 5.05 17.48 15.07
C GLN A 58 5.62 18.81 14.59
N GLN A 59 5.70 19.02 13.29
CA GLN A 59 6.18 20.28 12.70
C GLN A 59 5.25 21.46 13.01
N VAL A 60 3.94 21.24 12.92
CA VAL A 60 2.94 22.28 13.25
C VAL A 60 3.01 22.62 14.73
N ALA A 61 3.14 21.64 15.61
CA ALA A 61 3.28 21.89 17.04
C ALA A 61 4.55 22.71 17.36
N ALA A 62 5.67 22.33 16.76
CA ALA A 62 6.94 23.07 16.93
C ALA A 62 6.84 24.52 16.42
N LEU A 63 6.21 24.71 15.27
CA LEU A 63 6.02 26.02 14.67
C LEU A 63 5.09 26.89 15.53
N ALA A 64 4.05 26.31 16.09
CA ALA A 64 3.13 27.03 16.99
C ALA A 64 3.84 27.52 18.25
N VAL A 65 4.70 26.70 18.85
CA VAL A 65 5.52 27.10 20.01
C VAL A 65 6.48 28.23 19.64
N ALA A 66 7.20 28.10 18.54
CA ALA A 66 8.14 29.09 18.06
C ALA A 66 7.43 30.43 17.75
N GLY A 67 6.25 30.40 17.14
CA GLY A 67 5.45 31.58 16.85
C GLY A 67 4.96 32.27 18.13
N ALA A 68 4.47 31.49 19.09
CA ALA A 68 4.02 32.02 20.38
C ALA A 68 5.16 32.67 21.17
N GLU A 69 6.33 32.07 21.18
CA GLU A 69 7.52 32.65 21.82
C GLU A 69 7.88 34.02 21.22
N ARG A 70 7.82 34.16 19.90
CA ARG A 70 8.08 35.42 19.21
C ARG A 70 7.05 36.51 19.54
N ILE A 71 5.78 36.12 19.57
CA ILE A 71 4.68 37.06 19.81
C ILE A 71 4.71 37.58 21.24
N LEU A 72 4.90 36.68 22.18
CA LEU A 72 4.89 37.05 23.62
C LEU A 72 6.19 37.68 24.08
N GLY A 73 7.27 37.61 23.31
CA GLY A 73 8.58 38.12 23.66
C GLY A 73 9.17 37.50 24.93
N ARG A 74 8.71 36.34 25.31
CA ARG A 74 9.18 35.60 26.47
C ARG A 74 9.17 34.10 26.17
N GLU A 75 10.00 33.37 26.92
CA GLU A 75 10.13 31.93 26.77
C GLU A 75 8.86 31.20 27.22
N ILE A 76 8.39 30.27 26.37
CA ILE A 76 7.28 29.39 26.68
C ILE A 76 7.84 28.01 27.02
N ASP A 77 7.36 27.39 28.10
CA ASP A 77 7.72 26.05 28.47
C ASP A 77 7.10 25.06 27.49
N ALA A 78 7.88 24.60 26.51
CA ALA A 78 7.45 23.70 25.45
C ALA A 78 6.97 22.35 26.00
N SER A 79 7.56 21.84 27.08
CA SER A 79 7.14 20.58 27.68
C SER A 79 5.77 20.69 28.37
N ARG A 80 5.42 21.86 28.85
CA ARG A 80 4.15 22.15 29.52
C ARG A 80 2.99 22.27 28.54
N HIS A 81 3.24 22.88 27.40
CA HIS A 81 2.22 23.19 26.39
C HIS A 81 2.20 22.20 25.23
N ARG A 82 3.14 21.30 25.17
CA ARG A 82 3.30 20.34 24.06
C ARG A 82 2.06 19.47 23.87
N GLU A 83 1.49 18.96 24.94
CA GLU A 83 0.31 18.12 24.90
C GLU A 83 -0.89 18.86 24.33
N LEU A 84 -1.11 20.12 24.74
CA LEU A 84 -2.18 20.97 24.21
C LEU A 84 -1.98 21.27 22.74
N LEU A 85 -0.76 21.58 22.33
CA LEU A 85 -0.42 21.86 20.93
C LEU A 85 -0.55 20.63 20.06
N ASP A 86 -0.21 19.45 20.57
CA ASP A 86 -0.39 18.20 19.86
C ASP A 86 -1.88 17.90 19.64
N GLN A 87 -2.74 18.18 20.62
CA GLN A 87 -4.19 18.05 20.47
C GLN A 87 -4.73 18.98 19.39
N LEU A 88 -4.28 20.25 19.36
CA LEU A 88 -4.67 21.21 18.33
C LEU A 88 -4.24 20.76 16.93
N ALA A 89 -3.03 20.22 16.81
CA ALA A 89 -2.52 19.71 15.55
C ALA A 89 -3.32 18.51 15.03
N ARG A 90 -3.86 17.67 15.92
CA ARG A 90 -4.71 16.54 15.55
C ARG A 90 -6.07 16.96 14.99
N GLU A 91 -6.56 18.14 15.38
CA GLU A 91 -7.82 18.69 14.89
C GLU A 91 -7.71 19.26 13.46
N ILE A 92 -6.50 19.48 12.99
CA ILE A 92 -6.21 19.94 11.64
C ILE A 92 -6.15 18.73 10.67
#